data_b1b95b849f3e9c8d8f78f450693b9a28
#
_entry.id   b1b95b849f3e9c8d8f78f450693b9a28
#
_cell.length_a   1.000
_cell.length_b   1.000
_cell.length_c   1.000
_cell.angle_alpha   90.00
_cell.angle_beta   90.00
_cell.angle_gamma   90.00
#
_symmetry.space_group_name_H-M   'P 1'
#
loop_
_entity.id
_entity.type
_entity.pdbx_description
1 polymer ?
#
loop_
_entity_poly.entity_id
_entity_poly.type
_entity_poly.pdbx_seq_one_letter_code
_entity_poly.pdbx_strand_id
1 'polypeptide(L)'
;EQALVDLGYDDVVNDFVLTASISGVTNLHVGSKEISDLTGIEDFIALTELTCQDNQFTSLDLSNNTALITLRCMNNQLTALDVTANTALTGLYIGGGSQSQISTLDLSNNTALISLNTQDILTLTSLDVSANTALTNLIVNNCALTSLDVSSNTVLTNLNCSNNELTSLDVSANTALIWLHCPDNQLTTLDVSSNTALTSLDCGSNSLTSLDVSANTALTNLRCLYNQLSTLDISSNT
;
A
#
# COMPACT_ATOMS: atom_id res chain seq x y z
N GLU A 1 20.93 -2.54 -18.00
CA GLU A 1 21.76 -3.68 -18.43
C GLU A 1 22.87 -4.00 -17.43
N GLN A 2 23.66 -3.03 -16.92
CA GLN A 2 24.73 -3.32 -15.94
C GLN A 2 24.22 -4.14 -14.74
N ALA A 3 23.01 -3.90 -14.27
CA ALA A 3 22.42 -4.69 -13.19
C ALA A 3 22.21 -6.17 -13.56
N LEU A 4 21.95 -6.48 -14.83
CA LEU A 4 21.82 -7.87 -15.30
C LEU A 4 23.19 -8.56 -15.40
N VAL A 5 24.23 -7.82 -15.80
CA VAL A 5 25.62 -8.30 -15.78
C VAL A 5 26.06 -8.59 -14.34
N ASP A 6 25.80 -7.66 -13.40
CA ASP A 6 26.13 -7.83 -11.98
C ASP A 6 25.42 -9.05 -11.36
N LEU A 7 24.22 -9.38 -11.84
CA LEU A 7 23.43 -10.52 -11.40
C LEU A 7 23.78 -11.84 -12.14
N GLY A 8 24.64 -11.76 -13.17
CA GLY A 8 25.08 -12.93 -13.93
C GLY A 8 24.07 -13.43 -14.97
N TYR A 9 23.08 -12.62 -15.35
CA TYR A 9 22.14 -12.91 -16.42
C TYR A 9 22.65 -12.52 -17.79
N ASP A 10 23.70 -11.69 -17.82
CA ASP A 10 24.41 -11.25 -19.01
C ASP A 10 25.92 -11.27 -18.76
N ASP A 11 26.73 -11.25 -19.80
CA ASP A 11 28.20 -11.29 -19.71
C ASP A 11 28.86 -9.95 -20.06
N VAL A 12 28.14 -9.04 -20.71
CA VAL A 12 28.72 -7.76 -21.20
C VAL A 12 27.62 -6.73 -21.41
N VAL A 13 27.92 -5.46 -21.15
CA VAL A 13 27.04 -4.33 -21.46
C VAL A 13 27.13 -4.01 -22.93
N ASN A 14 26.13 -4.34 -23.74
CA ASN A 14 26.11 -4.17 -25.20
C ASN A 14 24.70 -3.91 -25.77
N ASP A 15 23.76 -3.51 -24.91
CA ASP A 15 22.33 -3.25 -25.19
C ASP A 15 21.53 -4.50 -25.59
N PHE A 16 22.03 -5.71 -25.30
CA PHE A 16 21.35 -6.97 -25.60
C PHE A 16 21.55 -7.98 -24.47
N VAL A 17 20.48 -8.61 -24.04
CA VAL A 17 20.50 -9.80 -23.19
C VAL A 17 19.83 -10.95 -23.91
N LEU A 18 20.38 -12.16 -23.81
CA LEU A 18 19.74 -13.32 -24.42
C LEU A 18 18.43 -13.64 -23.67
N THR A 19 17.30 -13.60 -24.37
CA THR A 19 15.98 -13.96 -23.79
C THR A 19 16.01 -15.33 -23.13
N ALA A 20 16.78 -16.29 -23.67
CA ALA A 20 16.95 -17.61 -23.06
C ALA A 20 17.62 -17.55 -21.66
N SER A 21 18.40 -16.54 -21.36
CA SER A 21 19.04 -16.36 -20.06
C SER A 21 18.06 -15.80 -19.00
N ILE A 22 17.02 -15.08 -19.43
CA ILE A 22 16.13 -14.32 -18.55
C ILE A 22 14.70 -14.88 -18.49
N SER A 23 14.24 -15.59 -19.52
CA SER A 23 12.84 -16.08 -19.60
C SER A 23 12.43 -17.04 -18.48
N GLY A 24 13.40 -17.69 -17.82
CA GLY A 24 13.18 -18.56 -16.66
C GLY A 24 13.39 -17.89 -15.30
N VAL A 25 13.76 -16.61 -15.27
CA VAL A 25 13.98 -15.88 -14.01
C VAL A 25 12.64 -15.62 -13.32
N THR A 26 12.52 -16.07 -12.09
CA THR A 26 11.31 -15.88 -11.28
C THR A 26 11.40 -14.70 -10.33
N ASN A 27 12.61 -14.34 -9.89
CA ASN A 27 12.85 -13.26 -8.93
C ASN A 27 13.93 -12.33 -9.48
N LEU A 28 13.60 -11.04 -9.61
CA LEU A 28 14.53 -10.02 -10.07
C LEU A 28 14.64 -8.90 -9.03
N HIS A 29 15.86 -8.69 -8.53
CA HIS A 29 16.17 -7.66 -7.53
C HIS A 29 17.15 -6.64 -8.13
N VAL A 30 16.61 -5.51 -8.56
CA VAL A 30 17.36 -4.40 -9.17
C VAL A 30 17.10 -3.07 -8.44
N GLY A 31 16.81 -3.15 -7.14
CA GLY A 31 16.64 -1.96 -6.30
C GLY A 31 17.94 -1.18 -6.09
N SER A 32 17.86 0.16 -5.96
CA SER A 32 18.98 1.05 -5.67
C SER A 32 20.13 0.93 -6.68
N LYS A 33 19.80 0.87 -7.96
CA LYS A 33 20.77 0.73 -9.07
C LYS A 33 20.81 1.95 -10.00
N GLU A 34 20.12 3.06 -9.62
CA GLU A 34 20.02 4.28 -10.42
C GLU A 34 19.44 4.04 -11.84
N ILE A 35 18.59 3.02 -11.98
CA ILE A 35 17.99 2.65 -13.26
C ILE A 35 16.91 3.67 -13.63
N SER A 36 16.98 4.21 -14.84
CA SER A 36 15.97 5.13 -15.39
C SER A 36 15.00 4.46 -16.36
N ASP A 37 15.33 3.28 -16.89
CA ASP A 37 14.55 2.53 -17.87
C ASP A 37 14.65 1.04 -17.62
N LEU A 38 13.50 0.36 -17.55
CA LEU A 38 13.37 -1.09 -17.41
C LEU A 38 12.81 -1.74 -18.69
N THR A 39 12.98 -1.11 -19.85
CA THR A 39 12.68 -1.72 -21.16
C THR A 39 13.38 -3.07 -21.27
N GLY A 40 12.65 -4.10 -21.71
CA GLY A 40 13.11 -5.49 -21.72
C GLY A 40 12.60 -6.32 -20.54
N ILE A 41 11.96 -5.69 -19.53
CA ILE A 41 11.33 -6.42 -18.41
C ILE A 41 10.21 -7.36 -18.89
N GLU A 42 9.57 -7.04 -20.01
CA GLU A 42 8.54 -7.82 -20.66
C GLU A 42 8.99 -9.23 -21.08
N ASP A 43 10.30 -9.44 -21.29
CA ASP A 43 10.89 -10.73 -21.63
C ASP A 43 11.12 -11.66 -20.44
N PHE A 44 10.96 -11.14 -19.20
CA PHE A 44 11.01 -11.93 -17.98
C PHE A 44 9.65 -12.59 -17.70
N ILE A 45 9.21 -13.46 -18.61
CA ILE A 45 7.84 -14.03 -18.63
C ILE A 45 7.51 -14.92 -17.44
N ALA A 46 8.52 -15.47 -16.75
CA ALA A 46 8.34 -16.31 -15.57
C ALA A 46 8.41 -15.53 -14.24
N LEU A 47 8.52 -14.18 -14.32
CA LEU A 47 8.77 -13.35 -13.15
C LEU A 47 7.58 -13.39 -12.18
N THR A 48 7.85 -13.81 -10.94
CA THR A 48 6.89 -13.83 -9.85
C THR A 48 7.16 -12.75 -8.80
N GLU A 49 8.40 -12.31 -8.67
CA GLU A 49 8.79 -11.20 -7.79
C GLU A 49 9.68 -10.20 -8.52
N LEU A 50 9.26 -8.94 -8.53
CA LEU A 50 10.07 -7.81 -9.00
C LEU A 50 10.29 -6.83 -7.85
N THR A 51 11.55 -6.60 -7.53
CA THR A 51 12.01 -5.63 -6.54
C THR A 51 12.90 -4.60 -7.26
N CYS A 52 12.33 -3.43 -7.56
CA CYS A 52 12.97 -2.38 -8.32
C CYS A 52 12.81 -0.99 -7.67
N GLN A 53 12.66 -0.97 -6.33
CA GLN A 53 12.56 0.27 -5.58
C GLN A 53 13.86 1.09 -5.62
N ASP A 54 13.77 2.37 -5.25
CA ASP A 54 14.91 3.28 -5.15
C ASP A 54 15.67 3.43 -6.47
N ASN A 55 14.93 3.68 -7.56
CA ASN A 55 15.43 3.91 -8.91
C ASN A 55 14.84 5.22 -9.48
N GLN A 56 14.97 5.44 -10.78
CA GLN A 56 14.63 6.72 -11.41
C GLN A 56 13.66 6.57 -12.60
N PHE A 57 13.01 5.41 -12.77
CA PHE A 57 12.12 5.23 -13.90
C PHE A 57 10.78 5.94 -13.71
N THR A 58 10.27 6.49 -14.81
CA THR A 58 9.01 7.25 -14.87
C THR A 58 7.84 6.44 -15.39
N SER A 59 8.13 5.29 -16.01
CA SER A 59 7.16 4.33 -16.52
C SER A 59 7.65 2.91 -16.28
N LEU A 60 6.71 1.96 -16.22
CA LEU A 60 6.98 0.54 -16.02
C LEU A 60 5.88 -0.24 -16.74
N ASP A 61 6.24 -0.98 -17.79
CA ASP A 61 5.32 -1.86 -18.51
C ASP A 61 5.47 -3.29 -17.99
N LEU A 62 4.41 -3.80 -17.35
CA LEU A 62 4.35 -5.14 -16.77
C LEU A 62 3.29 -6.02 -17.47
N SER A 63 2.81 -5.59 -18.64
CA SER A 63 1.71 -6.26 -19.34
C SER A 63 2.00 -7.73 -19.68
N ASN A 64 3.26 -8.11 -19.88
CA ASN A 64 3.68 -9.49 -20.16
C ASN A 64 4.07 -10.27 -18.89
N ASN A 65 4.31 -9.60 -17.76
CA ASN A 65 4.72 -10.26 -16.51
C ASN A 65 3.51 -10.76 -15.72
N THR A 66 2.64 -11.52 -16.37
CA THR A 66 1.34 -11.92 -15.81
C THR A 66 1.44 -12.90 -14.63
N ALA A 67 2.61 -13.48 -14.42
CA ALA A 67 2.89 -14.38 -13.28
C ALA A 67 3.29 -13.63 -11.99
N LEU A 68 3.37 -12.27 -12.01
CA LEU A 68 3.79 -11.49 -10.86
C LEU A 68 2.86 -11.70 -9.65
N ILE A 69 3.47 -12.09 -8.54
CA ILE A 69 2.85 -12.24 -7.22
C ILE A 69 3.19 -11.05 -6.33
N THR A 70 4.43 -10.54 -6.43
CA THR A 70 4.89 -9.40 -5.63
C THR A 70 5.58 -8.37 -6.50
N LEU A 71 5.13 -7.12 -6.40
CA LEU A 71 5.79 -5.95 -7.01
C LEU A 71 6.20 -4.95 -5.94
N ARG A 72 7.49 -4.60 -5.90
CA ARG A 72 8.07 -3.55 -5.07
C ARG A 72 8.77 -2.52 -5.96
N CYS A 73 8.10 -1.40 -6.25
CA CYS A 73 8.64 -0.32 -7.08
C CYS A 73 8.57 1.05 -6.38
N MET A 74 8.66 1.04 -5.06
CA MET A 74 8.66 2.25 -4.23
C MET A 74 9.82 3.19 -4.59
N ASN A 75 9.70 4.49 -4.25
CA ASN A 75 10.76 5.48 -4.45
C ASN A 75 11.25 5.55 -5.92
N ASN A 76 10.31 5.66 -6.85
CA ASN A 76 10.56 5.94 -8.26
C ASN A 76 9.81 7.23 -8.66
N GLN A 77 9.87 7.59 -9.94
CA GLN A 77 9.24 8.79 -10.47
C GLN A 77 8.02 8.45 -11.35
N LEU A 78 7.31 7.35 -11.01
CA LEU A 78 6.20 6.86 -11.83
C LEU A 78 5.10 7.91 -11.94
N THR A 79 4.65 8.16 -13.17
CA THR A 79 3.50 9.03 -13.47
C THR A 79 2.19 8.27 -13.56
N ALA A 80 2.26 6.98 -13.86
CA ALA A 80 1.16 6.03 -13.89
C ALA A 80 1.71 4.62 -13.64
N LEU A 81 0.85 3.70 -13.22
CA LEU A 81 1.16 2.29 -13.14
C LEU A 81 -0.09 1.49 -13.55
N ASP A 82 0.06 0.65 -14.57
CA ASP A 82 -0.96 -0.31 -14.97
C ASP A 82 -0.58 -1.70 -14.48
N VAL A 83 -1.40 -2.28 -13.61
CA VAL A 83 -1.25 -3.64 -13.07
C VAL A 83 -2.46 -4.53 -13.42
N THR A 84 -3.30 -4.10 -14.34
CA THR A 84 -4.54 -4.80 -14.70
C THR A 84 -4.30 -6.19 -15.29
N ALA A 85 -3.13 -6.43 -15.93
CA ALA A 85 -2.70 -7.73 -16.44
C ALA A 85 -2.12 -8.65 -15.34
N ASN A 86 -1.70 -8.09 -14.20
CA ASN A 86 -0.99 -8.82 -13.14
C ASN A 86 -1.99 -9.35 -12.09
N THR A 87 -2.92 -10.18 -12.51
CA THR A 87 -4.06 -10.64 -11.70
C THR A 87 -3.66 -11.58 -10.56
N ALA A 88 -2.44 -12.11 -10.58
CA ALA A 88 -1.88 -12.96 -9.52
C ALA A 88 -1.24 -12.17 -8.36
N LEU A 89 -1.20 -10.82 -8.43
CA LEU A 89 -0.59 -10.00 -7.39
C LEU A 89 -1.28 -10.20 -6.03
N THR A 90 -0.47 -10.58 -5.05
CA THR A 90 -0.84 -10.60 -3.62
C THR A 90 -0.20 -9.47 -2.83
N GLY A 91 0.94 -8.95 -3.29
CA GLY A 91 1.65 -7.82 -2.69
C GLY A 91 1.99 -6.74 -3.69
N LEU A 92 1.51 -5.51 -3.45
CA LEU A 92 1.79 -4.34 -4.27
C LEU A 92 2.31 -3.20 -3.39
N TYR A 93 3.56 -2.77 -3.64
CA TYR A 93 4.26 -1.75 -2.87
C TYR A 93 4.80 -0.71 -3.85
N ILE A 94 4.10 0.44 -3.97
CA ILE A 94 4.36 1.46 -4.98
C ILE A 94 4.61 2.84 -4.39
N GLY A 95 4.42 2.98 -3.08
CA GLY A 95 4.59 4.24 -2.36
C GLY A 95 6.06 4.69 -2.26
N GLY A 96 6.25 5.74 -1.52
CA GLY A 96 7.59 6.26 -1.20
C GLY A 96 8.09 7.33 -2.16
N GLY A 97 8.36 8.49 -1.57
CA GLY A 97 8.99 9.62 -2.22
C GLY A 97 8.02 10.62 -2.86
N SER A 98 8.32 11.89 -2.62
CA SER A 98 7.57 13.04 -3.17
C SER A 98 7.64 13.17 -4.72
N GLN A 99 8.27 12.21 -5.40
CA GLN A 99 8.48 12.25 -6.84
C GLN A 99 7.48 11.39 -7.62
N SER A 100 6.76 10.47 -6.96
CA SER A 100 5.65 9.75 -7.60
C SER A 100 4.53 10.71 -7.95
N GLN A 101 4.03 10.63 -9.18
CA GLN A 101 2.94 11.46 -9.67
C GLN A 101 1.70 10.62 -10.05
N ILE A 102 1.61 9.42 -9.51
CA ILE A 102 0.44 8.55 -9.69
C ILE A 102 -0.77 9.25 -9.07
N SER A 103 -1.77 9.55 -9.86
CA SER A 103 -3.02 10.19 -9.40
C SER A 103 -4.20 9.24 -9.32
N THR A 104 -4.12 8.12 -10.04
CA THR A 104 -5.14 7.07 -10.08
C THR A 104 -4.48 5.70 -10.13
N LEU A 105 -5.12 4.70 -9.55
CA LEU A 105 -4.67 3.32 -9.56
C LEU A 105 -5.87 2.39 -9.73
N ASP A 106 -5.92 1.64 -10.82
CA ASP A 106 -6.96 0.63 -11.07
C ASP A 106 -6.51 -0.72 -10.52
N LEU A 107 -7.21 -1.20 -9.49
CA LEU A 107 -6.97 -2.48 -8.83
C LEU A 107 -8.12 -3.48 -9.03
N SER A 108 -9.06 -3.17 -9.92
CA SER A 108 -10.27 -3.96 -10.11
C SER A 108 -10.01 -5.43 -10.51
N ASN A 109 -8.89 -5.69 -11.20
CA ASN A 109 -8.49 -7.04 -11.60
C ASN A 109 -7.58 -7.75 -10.58
N ASN A 110 -7.03 -7.02 -9.60
CA ASN A 110 -6.06 -7.57 -8.65
C ASN A 110 -6.76 -8.13 -7.39
N THR A 111 -7.75 -8.99 -7.59
CA THR A 111 -8.63 -9.50 -6.53
C THR A 111 -7.91 -10.39 -5.50
N ALA A 112 -6.70 -10.86 -5.82
CA ALA A 112 -5.87 -11.65 -4.93
C ALA A 112 -5.00 -10.82 -3.97
N LEU A 113 -5.07 -9.47 -4.01
CA LEU A 113 -4.25 -8.60 -3.17
C LEU A 113 -4.51 -8.85 -1.69
N ILE A 114 -3.43 -9.13 -0.96
CA ILE A 114 -3.36 -9.31 0.49
C ILE A 114 -2.75 -8.07 1.16
N SER A 115 -1.75 -7.46 0.51
CA SER A 115 -1.05 -6.28 1.02
C SER A 115 -0.92 -5.21 -0.06
N LEU A 116 -1.37 -4.01 0.27
CA LEU A 116 -1.23 -2.81 -0.58
C LEU A 116 -0.55 -1.71 0.21
N ASN A 117 0.49 -1.12 -0.38
CA ASN A 117 1.16 0.07 0.16
C ASN A 117 1.32 1.14 -0.92
N THR A 118 0.62 2.27 -0.74
CA THR A 118 0.69 3.47 -1.59
C THR A 118 1.19 4.69 -0.81
N GLN A 119 1.87 4.48 0.32
CA GLN A 119 2.32 5.58 1.18
C GLN A 119 3.10 6.65 0.40
N ASP A 120 2.97 7.90 0.83
CA ASP A 120 3.71 9.04 0.28
C ASP A 120 3.44 9.34 -1.21
N ILE A 121 2.30 8.90 -1.77
CA ILE A 121 1.84 9.31 -3.09
C ILE A 121 0.94 10.55 -2.94
N LEU A 122 1.54 11.73 -2.87
CA LEU A 122 0.86 13.00 -2.57
C LEU A 122 -0.18 13.42 -3.61
N THR A 123 -0.18 12.79 -4.78
CA THR A 123 -1.11 13.04 -5.89
C THR A 123 -2.30 12.08 -5.92
N LEU A 124 -2.30 11.04 -5.06
CA LEU A 124 -3.39 10.06 -5.01
C LEU A 124 -4.55 10.61 -4.19
N THR A 125 -5.59 11.08 -4.87
CA THR A 125 -6.76 11.72 -4.24
C THR A 125 -7.94 10.78 -4.01
N SER A 126 -7.92 9.60 -4.63
CA SER A 126 -8.93 8.56 -4.46
C SER A 126 -8.32 7.17 -4.66
N LEU A 127 -8.86 6.19 -3.99
CA LEU A 127 -8.45 4.79 -4.11
C LEU A 127 -9.67 3.89 -3.92
N ASP A 128 -9.96 3.04 -4.91
CA ASP A 128 -10.99 2.02 -4.83
C ASP A 128 -10.35 0.67 -4.55
N VAL A 129 -10.69 0.08 -3.40
CA VAL A 129 -10.24 -1.24 -2.96
C VAL A 129 -11.41 -2.24 -2.83
N SER A 130 -12.57 -1.90 -3.36
CA SER A 130 -13.79 -2.71 -3.25
C SER A 130 -13.68 -4.10 -3.85
N ALA A 131 -12.88 -4.27 -4.92
CA ALA A 131 -12.59 -5.56 -5.52
C ALA A 131 -11.56 -6.41 -4.75
N ASN A 132 -10.77 -5.79 -3.86
CA ASN A 132 -9.64 -6.42 -3.19
C ASN A 132 -10.04 -6.99 -1.83
N THR A 133 -11.02 -7.87 -1.83
CA THR A 133 -11.66 -8.39 -0.60
C THR A 133 -10.75 -9.27 0.27
N ALA A 134 -9.59 -9.70 -0.27
CA ALA A 134 -8.56 -10.47 0.46
C ALA A 134 -7.55 -9.59 1.21
N LEU A 135 -7.66 -8.25 1.15
CA LEU A 135 -6.74 -7.34 1.82
C LEU A 135 -6.76 -7.55 3.34
N THR A 136 -5.59 -7.86 3.89
CA THR A 136 -5.33 -7.89 5.33
C THR A 136 -4.52 -6.69 5.79
N ASN A 137 -3.72 -6.09 4.90
CA ASN A 137 -2.85 -4.96 5.20
C ASN A 137 -3.01 -3.85 4.15
N LEU A 138 -3.46 -2.68 4.59
CA LEU A 138 -3.66 -1.50 3.75
C LEU A 138 -2.90 -0.31 4.34
N ILE A 139 -1.90 0.18 3.61
CA ILE A 139 -1.07 1.33 3.97
C ILE A 139 -1.25 2.39 2.90
N VAL A 140 -1.97 3.46 3.23
CA VAL A 140 -2.32 4.58 2.34
C VAL A 140 -2.03 5.92 3.01
N ASN A 141 -1.03 5.94 3.89
CA ASN A 141 -0.68 7.16 4.61
C ASN A 141 0.03 8.18 3.71
N ASN A 142 -0.09 9.44 4.12
CA ASN A 142 0.54 10.56 3.44
C ASN A 142 0.20 10.61 1.92
N CYS A 143 -1.08 10.46 1.64
CA CYS A 143 -1.70 10.68 0.34
C CYS A 143 -2.60 11.93 0.43
N ALA A 144 -3.40 12.20 -0.58
CA ALA A 144 -4.37 13.30 -0.56
C ALA A 144 -5.82 12.75 -0.59
N LEU A 145 -6.06 11.63 0.11
CA LEU A 145 -7.38 10.98 0.11
C LEU A 145 -8.38 11.82 0.90
N THR A 146 -9.49 12.17 0.27
CA THR A 146 -10.62 12.85 0.91
C THR A 146 -11.68 11.90 1.45
N SER A 147 -11.67 10.65 0.97
CA SER A 147 -12.52 9.54 1.43
C SER A 147 -11.79 8.21 1.25
N LEU A 148 -12.15 7.23 2.06
CA LEU A 148 -11.66 5.86 1.95
C LEU A 148 -12.78 4.91 2.37
N ASP A 149 -13.24 4.07 1.43
CA ASP A 149 -14.22 3.02 1.69
C ASP A 149 -13.50 1.67 1.82
N VAL A 150 -13.56 1.08 3.00
CA VAL A 150 -13.00 -0.24 3.33
C VAL A 150 -14.08 -1.28 3.67
N SER A 151 -15.34 -0.98 3.38
CA SER A 151 -16.48 -1.83 3.75
C SER A 151 -16.44 -3.23 3.14
N SER A 152 -15.82 -3.38 1.96
CA SER A 152 -15.62 -4.68 1.30
C SER A 152 -14.42 -5.48 1.85
N ASN A 153 -13.51 -4.84 2.59
CA ASN A 153 -12.27 -5.46 3.07
C ASN A 153 -12.43 -6.04 4.48
N THR A 154 -13.37 -6.94 4.63
CA THR A 154 -13.83 -7.45 5.95
C THR A 154 -12.78 -8.27 6.71
N VAL A 155 -11.71 -8.72 6.04
CA VAL A 155 -10.60 -9.46 6.66
C VAL A 155 -9.40 -8.56 6.99
N LEU A 156 -9.56 -7.23 6.86
CA LEU A 156 -8.51 -6.27 7.13
C LEU A 156 -8.10 -6.30 8.60
N THR A 157 -6.80 -6.51 8.85
CA THR A 157 -6.20 -6.54 10.19
C THR A 157 -5.40 -5.29 10.50
N ASN A 158 -4.83 -4.67 9.49
CA ASN A 158 -3.95 -3.51 9.61
C ASN A 158 -4.38 -2.42 8.63
N LEU A 159 -4.75 -1.25 9.16
CA LEU A 159 -5.07 -0.07 8.37
C LEU A 159 -4.22 1.12 8.83
N ASN A 160 -3.45 1.68 7.90
CA ASN A 160 -2.81 2.98 8.07
C ASN A 160 -3.31 3.95 7.01
N CYS A 161 -4.12 4.91 7.42
CA CYS A 161 -4.60 6.01 6.59
C CYS A 161 -4.23 7.39 7.18
N SER A 162 -3.12 7.46 7.91
CA SER A 162 -2.63 8.71 8.52
C SER A 162 -2.26 9.76 7.46
N ASN A 163 -2.22 11.03 7.87
CA ASN A 163 -1.82 12.14 6.99
C ASN A 163 -2.62 12.13 5.66
N ASN A 164 -3.93 12.21 5.75
CA ASN A 164 -4.84 12.35 4.63
C ASN A 164 -5.84 13.49 4.91
N GLU A 165 -6.83 13.66 4.04
CA GLU A 165 -7.87 14.69 4.19
C GLU A 165 -9.23 14.07 4.56
N LEU A 166 -9.24 12.93 5.26
CA LEU A 166 -10.46 12.19 5.60
C LEU A 166 -11.31 12.97 6.61
N THR A 167 -12.57 13.23 6.26
CA THR A 167 -13.55 13.86 7.16
C THR A 167 -14.39 12.83 7.92
N SER A 168 -14.43 11.60 7.44
CA SER A 168 -15.08 10.44 8.07
C SER A 168 -14.32 9.16 7.74
N LEU A 169 -14.43 8.17 8.60
CA LEU A 169 -13.87 6.82 8.39
C LEU A 169 -14.83 5.82 9.03
N ASP A 170 -15.42 4.95 8.21
CA ASP A 170 -16.27 3.85 8.68
C ASP A 170 -15.45 2.55 8.64
N VAL A 171 -15.22 1.97 9.81
CA VAL A 171 -14.52 0.69 9.99
C VAL A 171 -15.43 -0.40 10.58
N SER A 172 -16.73 -0.17 10.58
CA SER A 172 -17.70 -1.08 11.21
C SER A 172 -17.71 -2.48 10.59
N ALA A 173 -17.40 -2.59 9.28
CA ALA A 173 -17.27 -3.88 8.58
C ALA A 173 -15.95 -4.61 8.87
N ASN A 174 -14.93 -3.90 9.36
CA ASN A 174 -13.57 -4.43 9.51
C ASN A 174 -13.35 -4.99 10.92
N THR A 175 -14.18 -5.96 11.31
CA THR A 175 -14.19 -6.50 12.67
C THR A 175 -12.91 -7.27 13.05
N ALA A 176 -12.08 -7.60 12.08
CA ALA A 176 -10.78 -8.25 12.28
C ALA A 176 -9.63 -7.27 12.54
N LEU A 177 -9.88 -5.94 12.58
CA LEU A 177 -8.82 -4.95 12.80
C LEU A 177 -8.14 -5.15 14.15
N ILE A 178 -6.82 -5.29 14.09
CA ILE A 178 -5.90 -5.38 15.22
C ILE A 178 -5.18 -4.03 15.41
N TRP A 179 -4.89 -3.35 14.31
CA TRP A 179 -4.14 -2.11 14.30
C TRP A 179 -4.82 -1.09 13.37
N LEU A 180 -5.23 0.04 13.95
CA LEU A 180 -5.82 1.17 13.23
C LEU A 180 -4.98 2.43 13.49
N HIS A 181 -4.45 2.99 12.43
CA HIS A 181 -3.63 4.20 12.46
C HIS A 181 -4.23 5.24 11.50
N CYS A 182 -4.90 6.25 12.06
CA CYS A 182 -5.59 7.30 11.31
C CYS A 182 -5.31 8.72 11.84
N PRO A 183 -4.12 9.00 12.42
CA PRO A 183 -3.82 10.37 12.87
C PRO A 183 -3.69 11.33 11.69
N ASP A 184 -3.67 12.63 12.01
CA ASP A 184 -3.47 13.71 11.04
C ASP A 184 -4.48 13.64 9.89
N ASN A 185 -5.79 13.66 10.27
CA ASN A 185 -6.94 13.72 9.40
C ASN A 185 -7.91 14.81 9.89
N GLN A 186 -9.12 14.85 9.34
CA GLN A 186 -10.16 15.83 9.72
C GLN A 186 -11.39 15.13 10.35
N LEU A 187 -11.19 13.98 11.02
CA LEU A 187 -12.27 13.20 11.61
C LEU A 187 -12.91 13.95 12.77
N THR A 188 -14.23 14.09 12.73
CA THR A 188 -15.03 14.67 13.84
C THR A 188 -15.63 13.62 14.75
N THR A 189 -15.77 12.40 14.24
CA THR A 189 -16.23 11.20 14.96
C THR A 189 -15.44 10.00 14.50
N LEU A 190 -15.28 9.01 15.39
CA LEU A 190 -14.72 7.71 15.06
C LEU A 190 -15.40 6.65 15.92
N ASP A 191 -16.13 5.74 15.29
CA ASP A 191 -16.76 4.60 15.96
C ASP A 191 -15.91 3.34 15.74
N VAL A 192 -15.38 2.78 16.83
CA VAL A 192 -14.58 1.56 16.86
C VAL A 192 -15.27 0.43 17.63
N SER A 193 -16.56 0.58 17.94
CA SER A 193 -17.32 -0.38 18.76
C SER A 193 -17.38 -1.78 18.16
N SER A 194 -17.34 -1.91 16.82
CA SER A 194 -17.31 -3.19 16.12
C SER A 194 -15.91 -3.83 16.06
N ASN A 195 -14.85 -3.07 16.34
CA ASN A 195 -13.46 -3.51 16.17
C ASN A 195 -12.89 -4.05 17.49
N THR A 196 -13.55 -5.05 18.06
CA THR A 196 -13.24 -5.58 19.40
C THR A 196 -11.88 -6.28 19.50
N ALA A 197 -11.24 -6.60 18.35
CA ALA A 197 -9.92 -7.18 18.29
C ALA A 197 -8.78 -6.12 18.30
N LEU A 198 -9.11 -4.80 18.32
CA LEU A 198 -8.10 -3.74 18.32
C LEU A 198 -7.17 -3.85 19.53
N THR A 199 -5.87 -3.94 19.28
CA THR A 199 -4.79 -3.84 20.26
C THR A 199 -4.08 -2.51 20.22
N SER A 200 -4.11 -1.82 19.08
CA SER A 200 -3.49 -0.50 18.89
C SER A 200 -4.41 0.41 18.09
N LEU A 201 -4.69 1.59 18.65
CA LEU A 201 -5.42 2.67 18.03
C LEU A 201 -4.62 3.97 18.11
N ASP A 202 -4.32 4.56 16.97
CA ASP A 202 -3.84 5.94 16.90
C ASP A 202 -4.82 6.77 16.07
N CYS A 203 -5.47 7.72 16.71
CA CYS A 203 -6.39 8.69 16.11
C CYS A 203 -6.02 10.13 16.49
N GLY A 204 -4.75 10.36 16.79
CA GLY A 204 -4.23 11.69 17.15
C GLY A 204 -4.42 12.73 16.06
N SER A 205 -4.30 14.01 16.39
CA SER A 205 -4.38 15.11 15.40
C SER A 205 -5.62 15.00 14.50
N ASN A 206 -6.80 14.94 15.14
CA ASN A 206 -8.11 14.97 14.49
C ASN A 206 -9.01 16.03 15.17
N SER A 207 -10.29 16.03 14.90
CA SER A 207 -11.27 16.93 15.52
C SER A 207 -12.30 16.20 16.37
N LEU A 208 -11.92 15.04 16.96
CA LEU A 208 -12.80 14.22 17.76
C LEU A 208 -13.25 14.94 19.02
N THR A 209 -14.55 15.01 19.28
CA THR A 209 -15.14 15.58 20.50
C THR A 209 -15.42 14.53 21.57
N SER A 210 -15.53 13.27 21.17
CA SER A 210 -15.70 12.10 22.04
C SER A 210 -15.01 10.89 21.39
N LEU A 211 -14.61 9.94 22.22
CA LEU A 211 -14.08 8.65 21.78
C LEU A 211 -14.51 7.61 22.81
N ASP A 212 -15.27 6.60 22.36
CA ASP A 212 -15.66 5.45 23.17
C ASP A 212 -14.82 4.23 22.76
N VAL A 213 -14.03 3.72 23.70
CA VAL A 213 -13.19 2.53 23.54
C VAL A 213 -13.61 1.39 24.47
N SER A 214 -14.79 1.49 25.06
CA SER A 214 -15.29 0.51 26.05
C SER A 214 -15.43 -0.91 25.47
N ALA A 215 -15.71 -1.03 24.16
CA ALA A 215 -15.79 -2.32 23.46
C ALA A 215 -14.41 -2.92 23.11
N ASN A 216 -13.36 -2.10 23.12
CA ASN A 216 -12.02 -2.49 22.66
C ASN A 216 -11.18 -3.00 23.85
N THR A 217 -11.64 -4.03 24.53
CA THR A 217 -11.02 -4.53 25.77
C THR A 217 -9.62 -5.11 25.57
N ALA A 218 -9.23 -5.44 24.33
CA ALA A 218 -7.88 -5.89 23.98
C ALA A 218 -6.89 -4.73 23.73
N LEU A 219 -7.36 -3.46 23.86
CA LEU A 219 -6.55 -2.30 23.50
C LEU A 219 -5.40 -2.10 24.51
N THR A 220 -4.16 -2.15 24.05
CA THR A 220 -2.94 -1.96 24.86
C THR A 220 -2.20 -0.69 24.49
N ASN A 221 -2.47 -0.13 23.32
CA ASN A 221 -1.86 1.11 22.86
C ASN A 221 -2.94 2.06 22.33
N LEU A 222 -3.12 3.21 23.00
CA LEU A 222 -4.06 4.24 22.59
C LEU A 222 -3.34 5.59 22.48
N ARG A 223 -3.41 6.19 21.27
CA ARG A 223 -2.94 7.55 21.01
C ARG A 223 -4.10 8.36 20.46
N CYS A 224 -4.51 9.39 21.20
CA CYS A 224 -5.60 10.30 20.82
C CYS A 224 -5.26 11.77 21.11
N LEU A 225 -3.96 12.12 21.16
CA LEU A 225 -3.49 13.48 21.38
C LEU A 225 -3.98 14.43 20.27
N TYR A 226 -4.03 15.72 20.58
CA TYR A 226 -4.42 16.76 19.62
C TYR A 226 -5.81 16.52 19.02
N ASN A 227 -6.81 16.26 19.90
CA ASN A 227 -8.24 16.20 19.62
C ASN A 227 -8.98 17.20 20.51
N GLN A 228 -10.32 17.20 20.49
CA GLN A 228 -11.18 18.07 21.27
C GLN A 228 -11.90 17.27 22.38
N LEU A 229 -11.29 16.16 22.85
CA LEU A 229 -11.89 15.29 23.88
C LEU A 229 -11.94 16.04 25.21
N SER A 230 -13.13 16.14 25.79
CA SER A 230 -13.31 16.67 27.15
C SER A 230 -13.14 15.61 28.24
N THR A 231 -13.40 14.36 27.90
CA THR A 231 -13.28 13.19 28.77
C THR A 231 -12.84 11.99 27.95
N LEU A 232 -12.17 11.06 28.60
CA LEU A 232 -11.82 9.75 28.02
C LEU A 232 -11.93 8.71 29.13
N ASP A 233 -12.80 7.72 28.94
CA ASP A 233 -12.93 6.58 29.84
C ASP A 233 -12.17 5.38 29.25
N ILE A 234 -11.17 4.91 30.00
CA ILE A 234 -10.34 3.75 29.63
C ILE A 234 -10.48 2.62 30.66
N SER A 235 -11.52 2.65 31.49
CA SER A 235 -11.69 1.69 32.57
C SER A 235 -11.89 0.24 32.11
N SER A 236 -12.33 0.07 30.87
CA SER A 236 -12.50 -1.26 30.22
C SER A 236 -11.24 -1.79 29.52
N ASN A 237 -10.18 -0.98 29.39
CA ASN A 237 -8.95 -1.31 28.67
C ASN A 237 -7.84 -1.63 29.69
N THR A 238 -7.72 -2.89 30.12
CA THR A 238 -6.82 -3.32 31.23
C THR A 238 -5.75 -4.30 30.76
#